data_c0701155b058233896f70cbe79fb431b
#
_entry.id   c0701155b058233896f70cbe79fb431b
#
_cell.length_a   1.000
_cell.length_b   1.000
_cell.length_c   1.000
_cell.angle_alpha   90.00
_cell.angle_beta   90.00
_cell.angle_gamma   90.00
#
_symmetry.space_group_name_H-M   'P 1'
#
loop_
_entity.id
_entity.type
_entity.pdbx_description
1 polymer ?
#
loop_
_entity_poly.entity_id
_entity_poly.type
_entity_poly.pdbx_seq_one_letter_code
_entity_poly.pdbx_strand_id
1 'polypeptide(L)'
;MTVARPRGRQIEKLTTGTQAVAQAVKLADVDVTAAYPIRPYDGVMQAVAKLIADGELECEYIVAEGEHSQFEICKHASAVGSRVFVGSSGVGWMYAMESLAVTPSLRLPVVAMIGNRALDDPGAFGVEHNDAMVVRDLGWLLFWVEDAQECFDATLMAYRVGEDRRVSFPVGICVDGAFITHSQTLIKISDQETVNEFLPPYDLGDRLLHPDNPITIAPQANEDWVMEIRKQTDEAARRVKGVIREAHDDFRRLFGRGGDNPFFEEYMTEDAEYVLLGMGSLGLPAKVMVRRLRGRGEKVGFIRLKWFRPFPDEELAESLGRFRAVGVIDRNYSYGSPQQGGVLFTDLRAALYDAERRPRLVNFIGGLGGRELTPEMMDEMAEITRRAARGEDVPTVSWIGVRE
;
A
#
# COMPACT_ATOMS: atom_id res chain seq x y z
N MET A 1 -23.43 3.07 11.40
CA MET A 1 -22.65 2.83 12.64
C MET A 1 -22.13 4.16 13.17
N THR A 2 -22.12 4.38 14.47
CA THR A 2 -21.63 5.64 15.06
C THR A 2 -20.11 5.64 14.97
N VAL A 3 -19.54 6.56 14.18
CA VAL A 3 -18.08 6.77 14.15
C VAL A 3 -17.63 7.13 15.56
N ALA A 4 -16.67 6.38 16.10
CA ALA A 4 -16.09 6.67 17.41
C ALA A 4 -15.50 8.09 17.40
N ARG A 5 -15.70 8.86 18.48
CA ARG A 5 -15.03 10.15 18.60
C ARG A 5 -13.54 9.92 18.86
N PRO A 6 -12.64 10.66 18.20
CA PRO A 6 -11.21 10.54 18.48
C PRO A 6 -10.93 10.86 19.96
N ARG A 7 -9.96 10.17 20.57
CA ARG A 7 -9.59 10.42 21.98
C ARG A 7 -8.81 11.71 22.16
N GLY A 8 -7.91 12.02 21.20
CA GLY A 8 -7.03 13.17 21.26
C GLY A 8 -7.51 14.35 20.43
N ARG A 9 -6.77 15.45 20.53
CA ARG A 9 -6.98 16.63 19.70
C ARG A 9 -6.54 16.36 18.27
N GLN A 10 -7.36 16.75 17.30
CA GLN A 10 -7.00 16.73 15.89
C GLN A 10 -7.04 18.16 15.35
N ILE A 11 -6.06 18.51 14.54
CA ILE A 11 -6.03 19.76 13.78
C ILE A 11 -6.28 19.47 12.31
N GLU A 12 -6.99 20.37 11.63
CA GLU A 12 -7.17 20.29 10.19
C GLU A 12 -6.05 21.09 9.50
N LYS A 13 -5.42 20.46 8.51
CA LYS A 13 -4.33 21.08 7.74
C LYS A 13 -4.50 20.76 6.26
N LEU A 14 -4.35 21.78 5.41
CA LEU A 14 -4.29 21.59 3.96
C LEU A 14 -2.89 21.09 3.59
N THR A 15 -2.79 19.91 3.01
CA THR A 15 -1.52 19.27 2.65
C THR A 15 -1.63 18.47 1.36
N THR A 16 -0.49 18.17 0.75
CA THR A 16 -0.37 17.13 -0.27
C THR A 16 -0.17 15.76 0.40
N GLY A 17 -0.32 14.65 -0.35
CA GLY A 17 -0.03 13.32 0.17
C GLY A 17 1.41 13.15 0.66
N THR A 18 2.38 13.75 -0.04
CA THR A 18 3.80 13.72 0.38
C THR A 18 4.03 14.47 1.70
N GLN A 19 3.41 15.65 1.87
CA GLN A 19 3.46 16.39 3.13
C GLN A 19 2.74 15.65 4.27
N ALA A 20 1.67 14.93 3.97
CA ALA A 20 0.95 14.11 4.94
C ALA A 20 1.82 12.95 5.46
N VAL A 21 2.55 12.26 4.58
CA VAL A 21 3.56 11.26 4.97
C VAL A 21 4.62 11.88 5.88
N ALA A 22 5.18 13.04 5.52
CA ALA A 22 6.19 13.71 6.34
C ALA A 22 5.68 14.10 7.75
N GLN A 23 4.40 14.52 7.86
CA GLN A 23 3.78 14.78 9.18
C GLN A 23 3.66 13.50 10.02
N ALA A 24 3.35 12.37 9.40
CA ALA A 24 3.29 11.09 10.11
C ALA A 24 4.70 10.60 10.50
N VAL A 25 5.71 10.79 9.66
CA VAL A 25 7.13 10.51 9.96
C VAL A 25 7.59 11.31 11.19
N LYS A 26 7.23 12.60 11.25
CA LYS A 26 7.51 13.45 12.42
C LYS A 26 6.86 12.89 13.69
N LEU A 27 5.55 12.59 13.63
CA LEU A 27 4.82 12.12 14.81
C LEU A 27 5.18 10.68 15.23
N ALA A 28 5.72 9.89 14.29
CA ALA A 28 6.29 8.58 14.58
C ALA A 28 7.66 8.65 15.25
N ASP A 29 8.24 9.85 15.40
CA ASP A 29 9.55 10.05 16.01
C ASP A 29 10.65 9.21 15.33
N VAL A 30 10.85 9.47 14.02
CA VAL A 30 11.80 8.73 13.20
C VAL A 30 13.21 9.19 13.48
N ASP A 31 14.10 8.25 13.79
CA ASP A 31 15.51 8.54 14.15
C ASP A 31 16.38 8.80 12.92
N VAL A 32 16.18 8.05 11.83
CA VAL A 32 17.03 8.13 10.64
C VAL A 32 16.20 8.13 9.36
N THR A 33 16.47 9.09 8.50
CA THR A 33 15.98 9.13 7.12
C THR A 33 17.14 9.22 6.16
N ALA A 34 17.20 8.30 5.19
CA ALA A 34 18.14 8.42 4.07
C ALA A 34 17.35 8.75 2.79
N ALA A 35 17.89 9.62 1.97
CA ALA A 35 17.19 10.16 0.82
C ALA A 35 18.06 10.33 -0.42
N TYR A 36 17.49 10.02 -1.57
CA TYR A 36 18.02 10.36 -2.89
C TYR A 36 16.86 10.91 -3.74
N PRO A 37 17.04 12.04 -4.45
CA PRO A 37 15.93 12.74 -5.10
C PRO A 37 15.41 12.00 -6.34
N ILE A 38 14.16 11.55 -6.25
CA ILE A 38 13.40 11.00 -7.39
C ILE A 38 11.92 11.39 -7.27
N ARG A 39 11.29 11.81 -8.38
CA ARG A 39 9.86 12.13 -8.42
C ARG A 39 9.00 10.86 -8.47
N PRO A 40 7.84 10.84 -7.74
CA PRO A 40 7.28 11.91 -6.88
C PRO A 40 7.68 11.80 -5.39
N TYR A 41 8.61 10.92 -5.00
CA TYR A 41 9.08 10.78 -3.62
C TYR A 41 9.79 12.04 -3.10
N ASP A 42 10.44 12.82 -3.97
CA ASP A 42 11.16 14.05 -3.60
C ASP A 42 10.33 15.05 -2.77
N GLY A 43 9.01 15.06 -2.93
CA GLY A 43 8.13 15.87 -2.11
C GLY A 43 8.13 15.51 -0.62
N VAL A 44 8.26 14.23 -0.27
CA VAL A 44 8.43 13.80 1.13
C VAL A 44 9.79 14.18 1.65
N MET A 45 10.84 13.91 0.87
CA MET A 45 12.22 14.24 1.19
C MET A 45 12.37 15.72 1.55
N GLN A 46 11.81 16.63 0.73
CA GLN A 46 11.82 18.06 0.98
C GLN A 46 11.02 18.44 2.24
N ALA A 47 9.85 17.82 2.45
CA ALA A 47 9.00 18.11 3.61
C ALA A 47 9.66 17.66 4.91
N VAL A 48 10.31 16.48 4.95
CA VAL A 48 11.06 15.99 6.11
C VAL A 48 12.26 16.89 6.39
N ALA A 49 13.06 17.24 5.38
CA ALA A 49 14.20 18.15 5.53
C ALA A 49 13.76 19.51 6.11
N LYS A 50 12.60 20.01 5.69
CA LYS A 50 12.04 21.26 6.25
C LYS A 50 11.65 21.10 7.72
N LEU A 51 11.02 20.01 8.13
CA LEU A 51 10.66 19.76 9.54
C LEU A 51 11.90 19.71 10.43
N ILE A 52 13.00 19.11 9.95
CA ILE A 52 14.29 19.08 10.66
C ILE A 52 14.88 20.49 10.75
N ALA A 53 14.92 21.24 9.66
CA ALA A 53 15.44 22.61 9.63
C ALA A 53 14.66 23.58 10.51
N ASP A 54 13.35 23.37 10.66
CA ASP A 54 12.47 24.16 11.52
C ASP A 54 12.56 23.73 13.00
N GLY A 55 13.33 22.69 13.34
CA GLY A 55 13.45 22.12 14.69
C GLY A 55 12.20 21.35 15.16
N GLU A 56 11.35 20.92 14.23
CA GLU A 56 10.12 20.19 14.52
C GLU A 56 10.32 18.66 14.55
N LEU A 57 11.44 18.16 14.04
CA LEU A 57 11.81 16.75 14.02
C LEU A 57 13.32 16.62 14.31
N GLU A 58 13.68 15.84 15.30
CA GLU A 58 15.05 15.44 15.58
C GLU A 58 15.31 14.12 14.85
N CYS A 59 16.05 14.16 13.74
CA CYS A 59 16.26 13.00 12.88
C CYS A 59 17.57 13.17 12.11
N GLU A 60 18.37 12.12 12.07
CA GLU A 60 19.55 12.07 11.20
C GLU A 60 19.09 11.97 9.73
N TYR A 61 19.41 13.01 8.95
CA TYR A 61 19.06 13.10 7.55
C TYR A 61 20.26 12.88 6.66
N ILE A 62 20.34 11.72 6.01
CA ILE A 62 21.49 11.32 5.21
C ILE A 62 21.15 11.42 3.72
N VAL A 63 21.90 12.24 2.99
CA VAL A 63 21.82 12.31 1.53
C VAL A 63 22.71 11.21 0.96
N ALA A 64 22.07 10.23 0.31
CA ALA A 64 22.76 9.11 -0.32
C ALA A 64 23.17 9.45 -1.75
N GLU A 65 24.09 8.69 -2.33
CA GLU A 65 24.53 8.83 -3.72
C GLU A 65 23.61 8.07 -4.73
N GLY A 66 22.64 7.31 -4.22
CA GLY A 66 21.67 6.59 -5.03
C GLY A 66 20.65 5.84 -4.19
N GLU A 67 19.61 5.30 -4.84
CA GLU A 67 18.51 4.63 -4.16
C GLU A 67 18.96 3.34 -3.47
N HIS A 68 19.91 2.61 -4.03
CA HIS A 68 20.48 1.43 -3.37
C HIS A 68 21.05 1.80 -1.99
N SER A 69 21.94 2.80 -1.93
CA SER A 69 22.59 3.22 -0.71
C SER A 69 21.61 3.76 0.34
N GLN A 70 20.56 4.49 -0.06
CA GLN A 70 19.59 4.99 0.92
C GLN A 70 18.84 3.84 1.61
N PHE A 71 18.50 2.76 0.89
CA PHE A 71 17.86 1.59 1.49
C PHE A 71 18.86 0.80 2.36
N GLU A 72 20.12 0.69 1.97
CA GLU A 72 21.16 0.07 2.78
C GLU A 72 21.37 0.82 4.12
N ILE A 73 21.42 2.15 4.09
CA ILE A 73 21.54 2.99 5.30
C ILE A 73 20.37 2.71 6.25
N CYS A 74 19.14 2.80 5.78
CA CYS A 74 17.95 2.59 6.62
C CYS A 74 17.85 1.14 7.13
N LYS A 75 18.16 0.15 6.30
CA LYS A 75 18.19 -1.26 6.69
C LYS A 75 19.13 -1.50 7.87
N HIS A 76 20.34 -0.96 7.80
CA HIS A 76 21.35 -1.15 8.85
C HIS A 76 21.06 -0.30 10.09
N ALA A 77 20.51 0.93 9.93
CA ALA A 77 20.05 1.73 11.05
C ALA A 77 18.92 1.02 11.82
N SER A 78 17.99 0.39 11.11
CA SER A 78 16.94 -0.42 11.75
C SER A 78 17.52 -1.59 12.56
N ALA A 79 18.58 -2.24 12.09
CA ALA A 79 19.21 -3.36 12.78
C ALA A 79 19.87 -2.98 14.13
N VAL A 80 20.26 -1.72 14.29
CA VAL A 80 20.83 -1.17 15.54
C VAL A 80 19.81 -0.43 16.40
N GLY A 81 18.54 -0.53 16.09
CA GLY A 81 17.44 -0.05 16.93
C GLY A 81 16.90 1.33 16.59
N SER A 82 17.24 1.90 15.44
CA SER A 82 16.66 3.16 14.99
C SER A 82 15.37 2.95 14.20
N ARG A 83 14.35 3.74 14.49
CA ARG A 83 13.15 3.85 13.62
C ARG A 83 13.53 4.60 12.37
N VAL A 84 13.21 4.04 11.21
CA VAL A 84 13.70 4.56 9.93
C VAL A 84 12.58 4.88 8.96
N PHE A 85 12.85 5.85 8.08
CA PHE A 85 12.00 6.15 6.93
C PHE A 85 12.84 6.30 5.65
N VAL A 86 12.33 5.78 4.55
CA VAL A 86 12.97 5.86 3.23
C VAL A 86 11.89 5.90 2.15
N GLY A 87 12.25 6.16 0.91
CA GLY A 87 11.32 6.01 -0.21
C GLY A 87 11.98 6.12 -1.56
N SER A 88 11.26 5.71 -2.59
CA SER A 88 11.67 5.82 -3.98
C SER A 88 10.48 5.73 -4.91
N SER A 89 10.72 5.70 -6.21
CA SER A 89 9.70 5.68 -7.26
C SER A 89 10.24 5.03 -8.52
N GLY A 90 9.38 4.34 -9.29
CA GLY A 90 9.73 3.86 -10.63
C GLY A 90 11.05 3.08 -10.69
N VAL A 91 11.91 3.47 -11.63
CA VAL A 91 13.22 2.77 -11.83
C VAL A 91 14.19 2.95 -10.66
N GLY A 92 14.06 4.01 -9.84
CA GLY A 92 14.87 4.15 -8.62
C GLY A 92 14.53 3.08 -7.58
N TRP A 93 13.27 2.69 -7.49
CA TRP A 93 12.86 1.53 -6.71
C TRP A 93 13.53 0.25 -7.23
N MET A 94 13.60 0.08 -8.56
CA MET A 94 14.32 -1.05 -9.17
C MET A 94 15.83 -1.00 -8.94
N TYR A 95 16.44 0.18 -8.92
CA TYR A 95 17.86 0.33 -8.63
C TYR A 95 18.23 -0.13 -7.22
N ALA A 96 17.31 -0.04 -6.26
CA ALA A 96 17.48 -0.55 -4.90
C ALA A 96 17.20 -2.06 -4.74
N MET A 97 16.95 -2.81 -5.80
CA MET A 97 16.40 -4.19 -5.77
C MET A 97 17.18 -5.14 -4.86
N GLU A 98 18.49 -5.08 -4.81
CA GLU A 98 19.29 -5.93 -3.92
C GLU A 98 18.90 -5.72 -2.46
N SER A 99 18.88 -4.47 -2.02
CA SER A 99 18.47 -4.11 -0.65
C SER A 99 17.02 -4.49 -0.38
N LEU A 100 16.13 -4.23 -1.35
CA LEU A 100 14.71 -4.59 -1.22
C LEU A 100 14.48 -6.09 -1.09
N ALA A 101 15.26 -6.93 -1.78
CA ALA A 101 15.14 -8.38 -1.70
C ALA A 101 15.68 -8.95 -0.38
N VAL A 102 16.71 -8.32 0.19
CA VAL A 102 17.39 -8.81 1.42
C VAL A 102 16.65 -8.37 2.68
N THR A 103 16.14 -7.15 2.74
CA THR A 103 15.52 -6.56 3.94
C THR A 103 14.43 -7.43 4.59
N PRO A 104 13.44 -7.99 3.85
CA PRO A 104 12.43 -8.85 4.46
C PRO A 104 12.99 -10.14 5.06
N SER A 105 14.00 -10.72 4.41
CA SER A 105 14.65 -11.95 4.88
C SER A 105 15.40 -11.76 6.20
N LEU A 106 15.89 -10.55 6.45
CA LEU A 106 16.54 -10.14 7.70
C LEU A 106 15.53 -9.78 8.79
N ARG A 107 14.25 -9.72 8.44
CA ARG A 107 13.19 -9.35 9.39
C ARG A 107 13.44 -7.99 10.03
N LEU A 108 13.87 -7.00 9.23
CA LEU A 108 14.10 -5.63 9.63
C LEU A 108 12.92 -4.76 9.21
N PRO A 109 12.20 -4.15 10.15
CA PRO A 109 11.13 -3.22 9.82
C PRO A 109 11.73 -1.93 9.26
N VAL A 110 11.41 -1.67 8.02
CA VAL A 110 11.71 -0.43 7.30
C VAL A 110 10.40 0.09 6.74
N VAL A 111 10.03 1.31 7.06
CA VAL A 111 8.85 1.94 6.44
C VAL A 111 9.30 2.76 5.25
N ALA A 112 8.72 2.44 4.09
CA ALA A 112 9.06 3.09 2.84
C ALA A 112 7.83 3.67 2.14
N MET A 113 7.94 4.89 1.59
CA MET A 113 6.98 5.38 0.61
C MET A 113 7.41 4.95 -0.79
N ILE A 114 6.51 4.27 -1.51
CA ILE A 114 6.64 3.99 -2.93
C ILE A 114 5.77 4.99 -3.67
N GLY A 115 6.38 6.03 -4.24
CA GLY A 115 5.69 6.97 -5.10
C GLY A 115 5.44 6.32 -6.46
N ASN A 116 4.27 5.66 -6.60
CA ASN A 116 3.98 4.87 -7.79
C ASN A 116 4.11 5.68 -9.07
N ARG A 117 4.97 5.23 -9.96
CA ARG A 117 5.32 5.84 -11.23
C ARG A 117 5.62 4.76 -12.26
N ALA A 118 5.31 5.05 -13.53
CA ALA A 118 5.66 4.14 -14.65
C ALA A 118 7.15 3.83 -14.65
N LEU A 119 7.46 2.60 -15.04
CA LEU A 119 8.84 2.20 -15.30
C LEU A 119 9.28 2.76 -16.66
N ASP A 120 10.45 3.37 -16.70
CA ASP A 120 11.11 3.80 -17.94
C ASP A 120 11.77 2.59 -18.61
N ASP A 121 11.93 2.51 -19.91
CA ASP A 121 11.45 3.31 -21.01
C ASP A 121 10.24 2.69 -21.70
N PRO A 122 9.35 3.46 -22.33
CA PRO A 122 9.40 4.91 -22.55
C PRO A 122 9.09 5.70 -21.27
N GLY A 123 9.77 6.87 -21.11
CA GLY A 123 9.66 7.68 -19.88
C GLY A 123 8.27 8.25 -19.65
N ALA A 124 7.72 8.04 -18.45
CA ALA A 124 6.49 8.63 -17.99
C ALA A 124 6.56 8.93 -16.49
N PHE A 125 6.19 10.16 -16.10
CA PHE A 125 6.12 10.54 -14.69
C PHE A 125 4.76 10.24 -14.05
N GLY A 126 3.81 9.75 -14.83
CA GLY A 126 2.48 9.40 -14.36
C GLY A 126 2.44 8.07 -13.63
N VAL A 127 1.38 7.89 -12.85
CA VAL A 127 1.20 6.71 -12.00
C VAL A 127 1.12 5.41 -12.82
N GLU A 128 1.79 4.40 -12.29
CA GLU A 128 1.65 3.00 -12.65
C GLU A 128 2.06 2.16 -11.44
N HIS A 129 1.45 1.01 -11.21
CA HIS A 129 1.73 0.21 -10.03
C HIS A 129 2.81 -0.85 -10.25
N ASN A 130 3.36 -0.97 -11.46
CA ASN A 130 4.36 -1.98 -11.78
C ASN A 130 5.61 -1.88 -10.92
N ASP A 131 6.01 -0.68 -10.51
CA ASP A 131 7.16 -0.47 -9.63
C ASP A 131 6.97 -1.15 -8.25
N ALA A 132 5.84 -0.97 -7.59
CA ALA A 132 5.56 -1.62 -6.32
C ALA A 132 5.31 -3.13 -6.48
N MET A 133 4.72 -3.56 -7.60
CA MET A 133 4.38 -4.96 -7.83
C MET A 133 5.61 -5.87 -7.93
N VAL A 134 6.78 -5.34 -8.27
CA VAL A 134 8.02 -6.13 -8.39
C VAL A 134 8.42 -6.78 -7.05
N VAL A 135 8.16 -6.13 -5.92
CA VAL A 135 8.54 -6.64 -4.59
C VAL A 135 7.46 -7.48 -3.90
N ARG A 136 6.31 -7.69 -4.54
CA ARG A 136 5.17 -8.41 -3.95
C ARG A 136 5.47 -9.82 -3.45
N ASP A 137 6.49 -10.46 -4.04
CA ASP A 137 6.88 -11.84 -3.73
C ASP A 137 8.16 -11.91 -2.87
N LEU A 138 8.69 -10.76 -2.43
CA LEU A 138 9.93 -10.68 -1.66
C LEU A 138 9.72 -10.63 -0.14
N GLY A 139 8.49 -10.40 0.32
CA GLY A 139 8.15 -10.27 1.75
C GLY A 139 7.90 -8.82 2.21
N TRP A 140 7.81 -7.86 1.31
CA TRP A 140 7.30 -6.53 1.61
C TRP A 140 5.80 -6.57 1.88
N LEU A 141 5.36 -5.92 2.95
CA LEU A 141 3.95 -5.62 3.15
C LEU A 141 3.60 -4.39 2.30
N LEU A 142 2.50 -4.44 1.56
CA LEU A 142 2.16 -3.39 0.60
C LEU A 142 0.76 -2.85 0.87
N PHE A 143 0.67 -1.54 1.12
CA PHE A 143 -0.57 -0.81 1.37
C PHE A 143 -0.77 0.28 0.32
N TRP A 144 -1.88 0.27 -0.41
CA TRP A 144 -2.26 1.33 -1.35
C TRP A 144 -3.19 2.35 -0.71
N VAL A 145 -2.81 3.61 -0.73
CA VAL A 145 -3.58 4.72 -0.18
C VAL A 145 -4.48 5.37 -1.23
N GLU A 146 -5.63 5.89 -0.80
CA GLU A 146 -6.60 6.55 -1.68
C GLU A 146 -6.39 8.06 -1.78
N ASP A 147 -5.99 8.71 -0.68
CA ASP A 147 -5.88 10.16 -0.55
C ASP A 147 -4.79 10.59 0.44
N ALA A 148 -4.65 11.89 0.66
CA ALA A 148 -3.64 12.43 1.58
C ALA A 148 -3.95 12.10 3.07
N GLN A 149 -5.22 11.95 3.46
CA GLN A 149 -5.53 11.50 4.83
C GLN A 149 -5.01 10.09 5.05
N GLU A 150 -5.25 9.21 4.10
CA GLU A 150 -4.78 7.84 4.20
C GLU A 150 -3.24 7.74 4.06
N CYS A 151 -2.57 8.68 3.37
CA CYS A 151 -1.10 8.78 3.42
C CYS A 151 -0.59 8.96 4.86
N PHE A 152 -1.20 9.85 5.63
CA PHE A 152 -0.86 10.05 7.05
C PHE A 152 -1.18 8.81 7.88
N ASP A 153 -2.39 8.30 7.76
CA ASP A 153 -2.88 7.17 8.56
C ASP A 153 -2.12 5.88 8.28
N ALA A 154 -1.86 5.58 7.00
CA ALA A 154 -1.13 4.38 6.57
C ALA A 154 0.35 4.43 6.99
N THR A 155 0.98 5.61 7.07
CA THR A 155 2.35 5.74 7.56
C THR A 155 2.45 5.33 9.02
N LEU A 156 1.53 5.78 9.88
CA LEU A 156 1.49 5.34 11.29
C LEU A 156 1.16 3.84 11.40
N MET A 157 0.22 3.37 10.59
CA MET A 157 -0.14 1.94 10.53
C MET A 157 1.03 1.07 10.09
N ALA A 158 1.86 1.55 9.15
CA ALA A 158 3.02 0.84 8.65
C ALA A 158 4.06 0.60 9.76
N TYR A 159 4.34 1.61 10.59
CA TYR A 159 5.19 1.42 11.77
C TYR A 159 4.56 0.44 12.76
N ARG A 160 3.29 0.63 13.10
CA ARG A 160 2.60 -0.21 14.09
C ARG A 160 2.59 -1.69 13.71
N VAL A 161 2.41 -1.99 12.42
CA VAL A 161 2.39 -3.37 11.90
C VAL A 161 3.79 -3.90 11.66
N GLY A 162 4.65 -3.13 10.98
CA GLY A 162 5.99 -3.56 10.59
C GLY A 162 6.90 -3.82 11.79
N GLU A 163 6.80 -3.00 12.85
CA GLU A 163 7.61 -3.10 14.07
C GLU A 163 7.11 -4.13 15.08
N ASP A 164 5.92 -4.69 14.90
CA ASP A 164 5.43 -5.74 15.79
C ASP A 164 6.40 -6.93 15.78
N ARG A 165 6.93 -7.31 16.96
CA ARG A 165 7.95 -8.36 17.09
C ARG A 165 7.53 -9.72 16.54
N ARG A 166 6.23 -10.00 16.47
CA ARG A 166 5.66 -11.22 15.87
C ARG A 166 5.85 -11.23 14.35
N VAL A 167 5.95 -10.04 13.76
CA VAL A 167 5.99 -9.78 12.32
C VAL A 167 7.39 -9.34 11.88
N SER A 168 7.79 -8.14 12.23
CA SER A 168 9.07 -7.51 11.84
C SER A 168 9.35 -7.61 10.35
N PHE A 169 8.52 -6.95 9.56
CA PHE A 169 8.67 -6.88 8.11
C PHE A 169 8.73 -5.43 7.62
N PRO A 170 9.41 -5.16 6.51
CA PRO A 170 9.32 -3.86 5.87
C PRO A 170 7.94 -3.63 5.27
N VAL A 171 7.49 -2.37 5.30
CA VAL A 171 6.18 -1.95 4.80
C VAL A 171 6.33 -0.87 3.75
N GLY A 172 5.79 -1.10 2.57
CA GLY A 172 5.67 -0.14 1.48
C GLY A 172 4.30 0.54 1.48
N ILE A 173 4.30 1.85 1.61
CA ILE A 173 3.12 2.69 1.44
C ILE A 173 3.10 3.13 -0.01
N CYS A 174 2.17 2.60 -0.79
CA CYS A 174 2.03 2.85 -2.22
C CYS A 174 1.14 4.07 -2.45
N VAL A 175 1.73 5.13 -2.98
CA VAL A 175 1.09 6.44 -3.17
C VAL A 175 1.07 6.79 -4.65
N ASP A 176 -0.11 6.89 -5.22
CA ASP A 176 -0.27 7.19 -6.65
C ASP A 176 0.33 8.56 -7.02
N GLY A 177 1.37 8.53 -7.85
CA GLY A 177 2.09 9.70 -8.33
C GLY A 177 1.18 10.68 -9.07
N ALA A 178 1.42 11.97 -8.92
CA ALA A 178 0.64 13.12 -9.33
C ALA A 178 -0.75 13.22 -8.67
N PHE A 179 -1.58 12.20 -8.71
CA PHE A 179 -2.96 12.26 -8.19
C PHE A 179 -3.04 12.51 -6.69
N ILE A 180 -2.20 11.85 -5.89
CA ILE A 180 -2.18 12.03 -4.44
C ILE A 180 -1.00 12.90 -4.00
N THR A 181 0.15 12.71 -4.63
CA THR A 181 1.40 13.36 -4.22
C THR A 181 1.42 14.87 -4.41
N HIS A 182 0.66 15.40 -5.37
CA HIS A 182 0.66 16.83 -5.72
C HIS A 182 -0.67 17.53 -5.45
N SER A 183 -1.76 16.79 -5.23
CA SER A 183 -3.07 17.38 -4.94
C SER A 183 -3.18 17.74 -3.46
N GLN A 184 -3.61 18.97 -3.19
CA GLN A 184 -3.84 19.45 -1.83
C GLN A 184 -5.25 19.07 -1.36
N THR A 185 -5.31 18.45 -0.18
CA THR A 185 -6.58 18.14 0.49
C THR A 185 -6.50 18.49 1.97
N LEU A 186 -7.65 18.71 2.58
CA LEU A 186 -7.74 18.96 4.01
C LEU A 186 -7.67 17.60 4.76
N ILE A 187 -6.69 17.45 5.65
CA ILE A 187 -6.53 16.25 6.46
C ILE A 187 -6.60 16.57 7.95
N LYS A 188 -6.88 15.57 8.77
CA LYS A 188 -6.87 15.62 10.24
C LYS A 188 -5.57 15.01 10.75
N ILE A 189 -4.76 15.83 11.40
CA ILE A 189 -3.51 15.41 12.04
C ILE A 189 -3.77 15.30 13.55
N SER A 190 -3.47 14.16 14.15
CA SER A 190 -3.61 13.92 15.57
C SER A 190 -2.45 14.52 16.36
N ASP A 191 -2.66 14.78 17.66
CA ASP A 191 -1.60 15.20 18.57
C ASP A 191 -0.59 14.06 18.83
N GLN A 192 0.57 14.44 19.35
CA GLN A 192 1.68 13.52 19.65
C GLN A 192 1.29 12.48 20.71
N GLU A 193 0.51 12.86 21.71
CA GLU A 193 0.11 11.97 22.81
C GLU A 193 -0.73 10.80 22.27
N THR A 194 -1.69 11.08 21.39
CA THR A 194 -2.51 10.04 20.74
C THR A 194 -1.65 9.12 19.87
N VAL A 195 -0.67 9.68 19.15
CA VAL A 195 0.24 8.85 18.32
C VAL A 195 1.14 7.99 19.20
N ASN A 196 1.64 8.51 20.32
CA ASN A 196 2.46 7.72 21.27
C ASN A 196 1.66 6.58 21.93
N GLU A 197 0.35 6.77 22.18
CA GLU A 197 -0.52 5.67 22.65
C GLU A 197 -0.67 4.57 21.58
N PHE A 198 -0.72 4.95 20.31
CA PHE A 198 -0.86 4.02 19.19
C PHE A 198 0.45 3.32 18.84
N LEU A 199 1.55 4.07 18.82
CA LEU A 199 2.84 3.62 18.33
C LEU A 199 3.87 3.60 19.48
N PRO A 200 4.14 2.42 20.07
CA PRO A 200 5.13 2.29 21.11
C PRO A 200 6.54 2.59 20.59
N PRO A 201 7.53 2.82 21.48
CA PRO A 201 8.93 2.92 21.09
C PRO A 201 9.38 1.69 20.28
N TYR A 202 10.24 1.94 19.28
CA TYR A 202 10.79 0.86 18.46
C TYR A 202 11.67 -0.06 19.29
N ASP A 203 11.45 -1.37 19.20
CA ASP A 203 12.20 -2.36 19.96
C ASP A 203 12.25 -3.72 19.23
N LEU A 204 13.44 -4.11 18.78
CA LEU A 204 13.71 -5.41 18.15
C LEU A 204 13.88 -6.56 19.15
N GLY A 205 14.00 -6.27 20.46
CA GLY A 205 14.30 -7.27 21.49
C GLY A 205 15.63 -7.99 21.23
N ASP A 206 15.61 -9.32 21.32
CA ASP A 206 16.81 -10.14 21.18
C ASP A 206 17.45 -10.12 19.78
N ARG A 207 16.80 -9.49 18.81
CA ARG A 207 17.33 -9.32 17.44
C ARG A 207 18.06 -7.99 17.23
N LEU A 208 18.17 -7.17 18.26
CA LEU A 208 18.93 -5.93 18.21
C LEU A 208 20.44 -6.23 18.12
N LEU A 209 21.12 -5.63 17.16
CA LEU A 209 22.57 -5.64 17.11
C LEU A 209 23.14 -4.71 18.21
N HIS A 210 23.60 -5.29 19.29
CA HIS A 210 24.16 -4.56 20.42
C HIS A 210 25.44 -5.24 20.97
N PRO A 211 26.47 -4.50 21.38
CA PRO A 211 27.70 -5.09 21.92
C PRO A 211 27.48 -6.01 23.12
N ASP A 212 26.51 -5.69 23.99
CA ASP A 212 26.21 -6.48 25.19
C ASP A 212 25.46 -7.79 24.91
N ASN A 213 24.84 -7.91 23.71
CA ASN A 213 24.18 -9.12 23.23
C ASN A 213 24.59 -9.38 21.78
N PRO A 214 25.83 -9.84 21.54
CA PRO A 214 26.37 -10.00 20.19
C PRO A 214 25.62 -11.12 19.45
N ILE A 215 25.00 -10.79 18.34
CA ILE A 215 24.32 -11.72 17.43
C ILE A 215 24.86 -11.54 16.02
N THR A 216 24.61 -12.53 15.18
CA THR A 216 24.87 -12.43 13.74
C THR A 216 23.53 -12.31 13.02
N ILE A 217 23.34 -11.25 12.26
CA ILE A 217 22.29 -11.14 11.27
C ILE A 217 22.86 -11.42 9.88
N ALA A 218 22.07 -11.91 8.95
CA ALA A 218 22.51 -12.29 7.61
C ALA A 218 23.64 -13.34 7.57
N PRO A 219 23.56 -14.46 8.32
CA PRO A 219 24.56 -15.51 8.19
C PRO A 219 24.47 -16.16 6.80
N GLN A 220 25.60 -16.62 6.27
CA GLN A 220 25.59 -17.51 5.12
C GLN A 220 25.17 -18.90 5.59
N ALA A 221 23.91 -19.25 5.34
CA ALA A 221 23.27 -20.42 5.96
C ALA A 221 23.36 -21.71 5.14
N ASN A 222 23.84 -21.67 3.92
CA ASN A 222 23.92 -22.79 2.97
C ASN A 222 22.60 -23.59 2.83
N GLU A 223 22.62 -24.72 2.17
CA GLU A 223 21.50 -25.64 1.98
C GLU A 223 20.94 -26.24 3.27
N ASP A 224 21.77 -26.36 4.30
CA ASP A 224 21.38 -27.00 5.57
C ASP A 224 20.35 -26.19 6.37
N TRP A 225 20.29 -24.86 6.19
CA TRP A 225 19.49 -23.96 7.05
C TRP A 225 18.61 -22.97 6.29
N VAL A 226 18.81 -22.76 4.99
CA VAL A 226 18.05 -21.76 4.23
C VAL A 226 16.57 -22.06 4.22
N MET A 227 16.17 -23.33 4.08
CA MET A 227 14.78 -23.75 4.04
C MET A 227 14.08 -23.48 5.38
N GLU A 228 14.72 -23.77 6.51
CA GLU A 228 14.24 -23.52 7.86
C GLU A 228 14.05 -22.04 8.13
N ILE A 229 15.01 -21.20 7.72
CA ILE A 229 14.92 -19.74 7.84
C ILE A 229 13.75 -19.21 6.99
N ARG A 230 13.59 -19.70 5.77
CA ARG A 230 12.46 -19.33 4.91
C ARG A 230 11.12 -19.75 5.52
N LYS A 231 11.06 -20.93 6.12
CA LYS A 231 9.86 -21.42 6.82
C LYS A 231 9.51 -20.56 8.03
N GLN A 232 10.48 -20.15 8.84
CA GLN A 232 10.25 -19.21 9.94
C GLN A 232 9.74 -17.85 9.45
N THR A 233 10.26 -17.36 8.31
CA THR A 233 9.80 -16.14 7.67
C THR A 233 8.35 -16.28 7.20
N ASP A 234 7.98 -17.39 6.57
CA ASP A 234 6.60 -17.69 6.16
C ASP A 234 5.63 -17.74 7.35
N GLU A 235 6.05 -18.38 8.45
CA GLU A 235 5.24 -18.41 9.68
C GLU A 235 4.99 -17.03 10.29
N ALA A 236 5.97 -16.15 10.21
CA ALA A 236 5.78 -14.76 10.62
C ALA A 236 4.85 -14.01 9.66
N ALA A 237 4.99 -14.22 8.35
CA ALA A 237 4.11 -13.62 7.35
C ALA A 237 2.64 -14.01 7.57
N ARG A 238 2.37 -15.25 7.96
CA ARG A 238 1.01 -15.72 8.30
C ARG A 238 0.37 -14.99 9.48
N ARG A 239 1.18 -14.45 10.40
CA ARG A 239 0.68 -13.68 11.56
C ARG A 239 0.30 -12.25 11.21
N VAL A 240 0.74 -11.73 10.07
CA VAL A 240 0.56 -10.32 9.69
C VAL A 240 -0.91 -9.91 9.65
N LYS A 241 -1.79 -10.73 9.08
CA LYS A 241 -3.24 -10.43 9.04
C LYS A 241 -3.83 -10.21 10.43
N GLY A 242 -3.43 -11.00 11.43
CA GLY A 242 -3.85 -10.84 12.83
C GLY A 242 -3.38 -9.51 13.42
N VAL A 243 -2.10 -9.18 13.21
CA VAL A 243 -1.51 -7.91 13.68
C VAL A 243 -2.16 -6.70 13.01
N ILE A 244 -2.47 -6.78 11.72
CA ILE A 244 -3.21 -5.72 11.01
C ILE A 244 -4.59 -5.50 11.63
N ARG A 245 -5.34 -6.55 11.98
CA ARG A 245 -6.65 -6.41 12.62
C ARG A 245 -6.54 -5.73 14.00
N GLU A 246 -5.62 -6.18 14.84
CA GLU A 246 -5.36 -5.57 16.15
C GLU A 246 -4.97 -4.08 16.02
N ALA A 247 -4.04 -3.77 15.12
CA ALA A 247 -3.60 -2.41 14.87
C ALA A 247 -4.74 -1.52 14.32
N HIS A 248 -5.57 -2.07 13.45
CA HIS A 248 -6.72 -1.37 12.90
C HIS A 248 -7.79 -1.05 13.97
N ASP A 249 -8.08 -1.98 14.87
CA ASP A 249 -9.03 -1.78 15.96
C ASP A 249 -8.53 -0.70 16.93
N ASP A 250 -7.24 -0.71 17.27
CA ASP A 250 -6.60 0.34 18.05
C ASP A 250 -6.65 1.69 17.33
N PHE A 251 -6.37 1.70 16.03
CA PHE A 251 -6.42 2.90 15.21
C PHE A 251 -7.84 3.52 15.21
N ARG A 252 -8.86 2.71 14.99
CA ARG A 252 -10.26 3.15 15.02
C ARG A 252 -10.64 3.72 16.40
N ARG A 253 -10.21 3.06 17.46
CA ARG A 253 -10.47 3.48 18.83
C ARG A 253 -9.84 4.84 19.17
N LEU A 254 -8.62 5.07 18.70
CA LEU A 254 -7.85 6.28 19.03
C LEU A 254 -8.17 7.46 18.08
N PHE A 255 -8.20 7.19 16.79
CA PHE A 255 -8.30 8.24 15.77
C PHE A 255 -9.73 8.45 15.22
N GLY A 256 -10.65 7.54 15.50
CA GLY A 256 -12.06 7.63 15.08
C GLY A 256 -12.27 7.47 13.57
N ARG A 257 -11.34 6.84 12.86
CA ARG A 257 -11.38 6.60 11.41
C ARG A 257 -10.68 5.29 11.04
N GLY A 258 -10.60 4.92 9.77
CA GLY A 258 -9.98 3.67 9.27
C GLY A 258 -10.97 2.71 8.60
N GLY A 259 -12.29 3.01 8.68
CA GLY A 259 -13.34 2.15 8.09
C GLY A 259 -13.64 0.90 8.92
N ASP A 260 -14.47 0.02 8.40
CA ASP A 260 -14.91 -1.19 9.12
C ASP A 260 -14.04 -2.41 8.86
N ASN A 261 -13.39 -2.48 7.69
CA ASN A 261 -12.51 -3.57 7.30
C ASN A 261 -11.07 -3.06 7.11
N PRO A 262 -10.05 -3.70 7.72
CA PRO A 262 -8.66 -3.27 7.57
C PRO A 262 -8.10 -3.50 6.16
N PHE A 263 -8.56 -4.52 5.44
CA PHE A 263 -7.95 -4.98 4.20
C PHE A 263 -8.52 -4.31 2.95
N PHE A 264 -9.80 -3.98 2.96
CA PHE A 264 -10.48 -3.32 1.85
C PHE A 264 -11.65 -2.46 2.33
N GLU A 265 -12.11 -1.59 1.47
CA GLU A 265 -13.29 -0.78 1.66
C GLU A 265 -14.40 -1.26 0.71
N GLU A 266 -15.60 -1.43 1.23
CA GLU A 266 -16.79 -1.68 0.43
C GLU A 266 -17.63 -0.42 0.30
N TYR A 267 -18.02 -0.07 -0.91
CA TYR A 267 -18.82 1.10 -1.19
C TYR A 267 -20.09 0.75 -1.94
N MET A 268 -21.26 0.93 -1.29
CA MET A 268 -22.60 0.64 -1.82
C MET A 268 -22.71 -0.79 -2.38
N THR A 269 -22.27 -1.79 -1.61
CA THR A 269 -22.20 -3.19 -2.05
C THR A 269 -23.33 -4.06 -1.51
N GLU A 270 -24.16 -3.58 -0.59
CA GLU A 270 -25.13 -4.37 0.18
C GLU A 270 -26.17 -5.08 -0.71
N ASP A 271 -26.62 -4.44 -1.77
CA ASP A 271 -27.60 -4.96 -2.73
C ASP A 271 -27.05 -5.01 -4.17
N ALA A 272 -25.71 -4.89 -4.32
CA ALA A 272 -25.08 -4.92 -5.62
C ALA A 272 -25.14 -6.31 -6.27
N GLU A 273 -25.41 -6.37 -7.58
CA GLU A 273 -25.34 -7.59 -8.38
C GLU A 273 -23.93 -7.83 -8.93
N TYR A 274 -23.19 -6.73 -9.17
CA TYR A 274 -21.82 -6.74 -9.62
C TYR A 274 -21.04 -5.58 -8.99
N VAL A 275 -19.74 -5.73 -8.92
CA VAL A 275 -18.85 -4.70 -8.37
C VAL A 275 -17.66 -4.47 -9.29
N LEU A 276 -17.09 -3.26 -9.22
CA LEU A 276 -15.73 -3.01 -9.67
C LEU A 276 -14.79 -3.10 -8.46
N LEU A 277 -13.56 -3.53 -8.70
CA LEU A 277 -12.52 -3.66 -7.68
C LEU A 277 -11.23 -3.03 -8.18
N GLY A 278 -10.58 -2.23 -7.35
CA GLY A 278 -9.32 -1.56 -7.68
C GLY A 278 -8.55 -1.10 -6.46
N MET A 279 -7.43 -0.42 -6.67
CA MET A 279 -6.52 0.07 -5.61
C MET A 279 -6.19 1.55 -5.81
N GLY A 280 -5.64 2.17 -4.76
CA GLY A 280 -5.09 3.51 -4.82
C GLY A 280 -6.13 4.60 -5.11
N SER A 281 -5.70 5.65 -5.79
CA SER A 281 -6.53 6.82 -6.12
C SER A 281 -7.73 6.51 -7.02
N LEU A 282 -7.80 5.29 -7.59
CA LEU A 282 -8.96 4.83 -8.35
C LEU A 282 -10.27 4.81 -7.54
N GLY A 283 -10.16 4.72 -6.22
CA GLY A 283 -11.33 4.68 -5.34
C GLY A 283 -12.23 5.90 -5.49
N LEU A 284 -11.65 7.10 -5.55
CA LEU A 284 -12.42 8.34 -5.63
C LEU A 284 -13.29 8.44 -6.90
N PRO A 285 -12.75 8.31 -8.14
CA PRO A 285 -13.57 8.32 -9.35
C PRO A 285 -14.53 7.15 -9.43
N ALA A 286 -14.16 5.96 -8.92
CA ALA A 286 -15.03 4.79 -8.88
C ALA A 286 -16.27 5.02 -7.98
N LYS A 287 -16.12 5.63 -6.81
CA LYS A 287 -17.24 6.00 -5.93
C LYS A 287 -18.17 7.02 -6.59
N VAL A 288 -17.64 7.95 -7.36
CA VAL A 288 -18.45 8.91 -8.15
C VAL A 288 -19.26 8.16 -9.23
N MET A 289 -18.63 7.26 -9.98
CA MET A 289 -19.28 6.42 -10.98
C MET A 289 -20.40 5.58 -10.35
N VAL A 290 -20.13 4.90 -9.23
CA VAL A 290 -21.15 4.08 -8.53
C VAL A 290 -22.37 4.92 -8.16
N ARG A 291 -22.19 6.11 -7.54
CA ARG A 291 -23.33 6.99 -7.21
C ARG A 291 -24.13 7.38 -8.44
N ARG A 292 -23.47 7.70 -9.55
CA ARG A 292 -24.12 8.09 -10.80
C ARG A 292 -24.94 6.93 -11.40
N LEU A 293 -24.37 5.72 -11.47
CA LEU A 293 -25.07 4.55 -12.00
C LEU A 293 -26.22 4.10 -11.10
N ARG A 294 -26.04 4.14 -9.80
CA ARG A 294 -27.13 3.87 -8.84
C ARG A 294 -28.27 4.88 -8.95
N GLY A 295 -27.98 6.15 -9.23
CA GLY A 295 -28.99 7.17 -9.54
C GLY A 295 -29.82 6.84 -10.79
N ARG A 296 -29.33 5.93 -11.64
CA ARG A 296 -30.05 5.39 -12.81
C ARG A 296 -30.73 4.04 -12.53
N GLY A 297 -30.70 3.57 -11.27
CA GLY A 297 -31.31 2.31 -10.84
C GLY A 297 -30.43 1.06 -10.98
N GLU A 298 -29.14 1.22 -11.29
CA GLU A 298 -28.21 0.08 -11.39
C GLU A 298 -27.77 -0.43 -10.02
N LYS A 299 -27.65 -1.75 -9.88
CA LYS A 299 -27.19 -2.41 -8.66
C LYS A 299 -25.70 -2.71 -8.74
N VAL A 300 -24.89 -1.66 -8.68
CA VAL A 300 -23.43 -1.69 -8.74
C VAL A 300 -22.80 -1.20 -7.45
N GLY A 301 -21.67 -1.78 -7.08
CA GLY A 301 -20.82 -1.33 -5.97
C GLY A 301 -19.37 -1.23 -6.38
N PHE A 302 -18.53 -0.78 -5.44
CA PHE A 302 -17.08 -0.73 -5.61
C PHE A 302 -16.39 -1.29 -4.38
N ILE A 303 -15.31 -2.02 -4.60
CA ILE A 303 -14.42 -2.51 -3.56
C ILE A 303 -13.02 -1.95 -3.81
N ARG A 304 -12.46 -1.28 -2.80
CA ARG A 304 -11.10 -0.76 -2.83
C ARG A 304 -10.21 -1.60 -1.95
N LEU A 305 -9.28 -2.33 -2.55
CA LEU A 305 -8.24 -3.05 -1.82
C LEU A 305 -7.24 -2.06 -1.23
N LYS A 306 -6.93 -2.21 0.06
CA LYS A 306 -5.94 -1.43 0.82
C LYS A 306 -4.62 -2.20 0.95
N TRP A 307 -4.64 -3.35 1.62
CA TRP A 307 -3.49 -4.23 1.75
C TRP A 307 -3.44 -5.22 0.59
N PHE A 308 -2.43 -5.09 -0.25
CA PHE A 308 -2.15 -6.04 -1.33
C PHE A 308 -1.23 -7.18 -0.86
N ARG A 309 -0.37 -6.90 0.14
CA ARG A 309 0.41 -7.90 0.88
C ARG A 309 0.38 -7.58 2.38
N PRO A 310 -0.07 -8.52 3.22
CA PRO A 310 -0.56 -9.86 2.88
C PRO A 310 -1.84 -9.77 2.02
N PHE A 311 -1.99 -10.70 1.08
CA PHE A 311 -3.21 -10.74 0.27
C PHE A 311 -4.37 -11.26 1.12
N PRO A 312 -5.52 -10.56 1.18
CA PRO A 312 -6.65 -10.97 2.00
C PRO A 312 -7.56 -11.94 1.24
N ASP A 313 -7.03 -13.11 0.91
CA ASP A 313 -7.66 -14.14 0.08
C ASP A 313 -8.99 -14.65 0.66
N GLU A 314 -9.01 -15.03 1.93
CA GLU A 314 -10.21 -15.53 2.61
C GLU A 314 -11.29 -14.45 2.71
N GLU A 315 -10.90 -13.24 3.12
CA GLU A 315 -11.80 -12.10 3.30
C GLU A 315 -12.39 -11.64 1.95
N LEU A 316 -11.58 -11.65 0.89
CA LEU A 316 -12.06 -11.33 -0.46
C LEU A 316 -12.94 -12.45 -1.01
N ALA A 317 -12.62 -13.71 -0.79
CA ALA A 317 -13.45 -14.83 -1.24
C ALA A 317 -14.85 -14.78 -0.59
N GLU A 318 -14.94 -14.49 0.70
CA GLU A 318 -16.20 -14.31 1.43
C GLU A 318 -17.00 -13.12 0.87
N SER A 319 -16.36 -11.95 0.74
CA SER A 319 -17.03 -10.75 0.25
C SER A 319 -17.48 -10.90 -1.20
N LEU A 320 -16.61 -11.39 -2.08
CA LEU A 320 -16.86 -11.42 -3.53
C LEU A 320 -17.81 -12.54 -3.94
N GLY A 321 -17.92 -13.62 -3.17
CA GLY A 321 -18.81 -14.75 -3.46
C GLY A 321 -20.30 -14.42 -3.52
N ARG A 322 -20.71 -13.23 -3.07
CA ARG A 322 -22.09 -12.75 -3.14
C ARG A 322 -22.47 -12.07 -4.46
N PHE A 323 -21.47 -11.67 -5.28
CA PHE A 323 -21.69 -11.00 -6.55
C PHE A 323 -21.67 -11.98 -7.72
N ARG A 324 -22.35 -11.60 -8.81
CA ARG A 324 -22.34 -12.38 -10.06
C ARG A 324 -21.08 -12.15 -10.88
N ALA A 325 -20.57 -10.93 -10.88
CA ALA A 325 -19.33 -10.56 -11.57
C ALA A 325 -18.54 -9.49 -10.82
N VAL A 326 -17.21 -9.51 -11.04
CA VAL A 326 -16.27 -8.51 -10.54
C VAL A 326 -15.42 -8.01 -11.71
N GLY A 327 -15.42 -6.69 -11.93
CA GLY A 327 -14.55 -6.00 -12.87
C GLY A 327 -13.30 -5.51 -12.14
N VAL A 328 -12.16 -6.12 -12.38
CA VAL A 328 -10.89 -5.78 -11.73
C VAL A 328 -10.18 -4.70 -12.54
N ILE A 329 -9.88 -3.56 -11.92
CA ILE A 329 -9.18 -2.45 -12.56
C ILE A 329 -7.72 -2.48 -12.12
N ASP A 330 -6.82 -2.73 -13.06
CA ASP A 330 -5.39 -2.76 -12.85
C ASP A 330 -4.69 -1.55 -13.50
N ARG A 331 -3.97 -0.76 -12.68
CA ARG A 331 -2.97 0.21 -13.15
C ARG A 331 -1.59 -0.42 -13.31
N ASN A 332 -1.56 -1.64 -13.72
CA ASN A 332 -0.35 -2.41 -14.00
C ASN A 332 -0.63 -3.43 -15.09
N TYR A 333 0.41 -4.00 -15.63
CA TYR A 333 0.31 -5.08 -16.59
C TYR A 333 1.38 -6.13 -16.32
N SER A 334 0.98 -7.40 -16.29
CA SER A 334 1.89 -8.52 -16.09
C SER A 334 2.21 -9.19 -17.43
N TYR A 335 3.31 -8.77 -18.04
CA TYR A 335 3.76 -9.30 -19.34
C TYR A 335 3.94 -10.82 -19.27
N GLY A 336 3.30 -11.53 -20.20
CA GLY A 336 3.39 -13.00 -20.30
C GLY A 336 2.64 -13.78 -19.20
N SER A 337 1.88 -13.11 -18.35
CA SER A 337 1.04 -13.78 -17.34
C SER A 337 -0.09 -14.58 -17.99
N PRO A 338 -0.67 -15.57 -17.30
CA PRO A 338 -1.87 -16.24 -17.77
C PRO A 338 -2.98 -15.24 -18.11
N GLN A 339 -3.52 -15.34 -19.33
CA GLN A 339 -4.52 -14.44 -19.91
C GLN A 339 -4.05 -13.00 -20.17
N GLN A 340 -2.78 -12.70 -19.97
CA GLN A 340 -2.19 -11.39 -20.22
C GLN A 340 -2.93 -10.26 -19.51
N GLY A 341 -3.25 -10.47 -18.23
CA GLY A 341 -3.95 -9.52 -17.38
C GLY A 341 -3.02 -8.77 -16.42
N GLY A 342 -3.63 -7.98 -15.56
CA GLY A 342 -2.94 -7.30 -14.47
C GLY A 342 -2.61 -8.22 -13.29
N VAL A 343 -1.81 -7.72 -12.38
CA VAL A 343 -1.31 -8.48 -11.22
C VAL A 343 -2.43 -8.75 -10.23
N LEU A 344 -3.25 -7.73 -9.91
CA LEU A 344 -4.37 -7.88 -8.99
C LEU A 344 -5.39 -8.91 -9.51
N PHE A 345 -5.72 -8.83 -10.79
CA PHE A 345 -6.60 -9.80 -11.43
C PHE A 345 -6.07 -11.23 -11.33
N THR A 346 -4.77 -11.43 -11.55
CA THR A 346 -4.13 -12.74 -11.50
C THR A 346 -4.15 -13.31 -10.08
N ASP A 347 -3.76 -12.52 -9.08
CA ASP A 347 -3.74 -12.92 -7.66
C ASP A 347 -5.16 -13.20 -7.15
N LEU A 348 -6.14 -12.38 -7.55
CA LEU A 348 -7.54 -12.60 -7.19
C LEU A 348 -8.11 -13.90 -7.78
N ARG A 349 -7.73 -14.23 -9.01
CA ARG A 349 -8.12 -15.53 -9.61
C ARG A 349 -7.59 -16.71 -8.81
N ALA A 350 -6.32 -16.62 -8.38
CA ALA A 350 -5.71 -17.65 -7.55
C ALA A 350 -6.43 -17.78 -6.19
N ALA A 351 -6.73 -16.65 -5.55
CA ALA A 351 -7.44 -16.61 -4.27
C ALA A 351 -8.86 -17.19 -4.33
N LEU A 352 -9.53 -17.02 -5.48
CA LEU A 352 -10.91 -17.50 -5.66
C LEU A 352 -11.00 -18.92 -6.24
N TYR A 353 -9.87 -19.57 -6.58
CA TYR A 353 -9.90 -20.85 -7.28
C TYR A 353 -10.65 -21.95 -6.50
N ASP A 354 -10.40 -22.03 -5.20
CA ASP A 354 -11.01 -23.03 -4.32
C ASP A 354 -12.27 -22.51 -3.58
N ALA A 355 -12.70 -21.26 -3.86
CA ALA A 355 -13.88 -20.69 -3.24
C ALA A 355 -15.16 -21.40 -3.71
N GLU A 356 -16.08 -21.70 -2.79
CA GLU A 356 -17.35 -22.35 -3.09
C GLU A 356 -18.21 -21.55 -4.08
N ARG A 357 -18.24 -20.25 -3.90
CA ARG A 357 -18.95 -19.29 -4.77
C ARG A 357 -17.94 -18.37 -5.43
N ARG A 358 -17.94 -18.38 -6.76
CA ARG A 358 -17.00 -17.63 -7.58
C ARG A 358 -17.73 -16.69 -8.52
N PRO A 359 -17.52 -15.38 -8.40
CA PRO A 359 -18.03 -14.45 -9.40
C PRO A 359 -17.31 -14.65 -10.74
N ARG A 360 -17.93 -14.26 -11.84
CA ARG A 360 -17.21 -14.11 -13.09
C ARG A 360 -16.26 -12.91 -13.00
N LEU A 361 -15.00 -13.13 -13.27
CA LEU A 361 -13.98 -12.06 -13.26
C LEU A 361 -13.72 -11.55 -14.67
N VAL A 362 -13.71 -10.23 -14.83
CA VAL A 362 -13.21 -9.51 -16.00
C VAL A 362 -12.15 -8.51 -15.56
N ASN A 363 -11.18 -8.23 -16.40
CA ASN A 363 -10.04 -7.37 -16.08
C ASN A 363 -9.96 -6.16 -17.01
N PHE A 364 -9.64 -5.02 -16.47
CA PHE A 364 -9.45 -3.77 -17.18
C PHE A 364 -8.04 -3.25 -16.93
N ILE A 365 -7.22 -3.22 -17.97
CA ILE A 365 -5.92 -2.56 -17.96
C ILE A 365 -6.16 -1.12 -18.35
N GLY A 366 -5.90 -0.19 -17.44
CA GLY A 366 -6.16 1.23 -17.70
C GLY A 366 -5.42 2.18 -16.77
N GLY A 367 -5.26 3.42 -17.20
CA GLY A 367 -4.60 4.45 -16.40
C GLY A 367 -3.08 4.32 -16.35
N LEU A 368 -2.44 3.50 -17.19
CA LEU A 368 -1.00 3.32 -17.24
C LEU A 368 -0.31 4.64 -17.64
N GLY A 369 0.85 4.89 -17.06
CA GLY A 369 1.62 6.10 -17.27
C GLY A 369 0.90 7.39 -16.83
N GLY A 370 -0.10 7.27 -15.94
CA GLY A 370 -0.91 8.39 -15.44
C GLY A 370 -2.03 8.83 -16.37
N ARG A 371 -2.39 8.03 -17.37
CA ARG A 371 -3.55 8.33 -18.21
C ARG A 371 -4.80 8.42 -17.35
N GLU A 372 -5.56 9.50 -17.50
CA GLU A 372 -6.82 9.67 -16.78
C GLU A 372 -7.84 8.60 -17.23
N LEU A 373 -8.54 8.03 -16.25
CA LEU A 373 -9.71 7.21 -16.49
C LEU A 373 -10.95 8.10 -16.40
N THR A 374 -11.46 8.48 -17.58
CA THR A 374 -12.61 9.39 -17.67
C THR A 374 -13.90 8.74 -17.15
N PRO A 375 -14.94 9.54 -16.83
CA PRO A 375 -16.24 9.00 -16.46
C PRO A 375 -16.84 8.03 -17.49
N GLU A 376 -16.61 8.27 -18.79
CA GLU A 376 -17.07 7.40 -19.87
C GLU A 376 -16.35 6.04 -19.86
N MET A 377 -15.04 6.04 -19.64
CA MET A 377 -14.24 4.81 -19.50
C MET A 377 -14.66 4.02 -18.25
N MET A 378 -15.01 4.70 -17.15
CA MET A 378 -15.54 4.04 -15.96
C MET A 378 -16.92 3.43 -16.23
N ASP A 379 -17.79 4.09 -17.00
CA ASP A 379 -19.09 3.55 -17.42
C ASP A 379 -18.91 2.34 -18.35
N GLU A 380 -17.93 2.37 -19.26
CA GLU A 380 -17.59 1.24 -20.13
C GLU A 380 -17.19 0.00 -19.31
N MET A 381 -16.30 0.16 -18.33
CA MET A 381 -15.89 -0.94 -17.43
C MET A 381 -17.09 -1.51 -16.65
N ALA A 382 -17.95 -0.63 -16.13
CA ALA A 382 -19.17 -1.04 -15.43
C ALA A 382 -20.13 -1.81 -16.37
N GLU A 383 -20.33 -1.35 -17.60
CA GLU A 383 -21.19 -2.01 -18.60
C GLU A 383 -20.67 -3.40 -18.98
N ILE A 384 -19.36 -3.55 -19.23
CA ILE A 384 -18.76 -4.86 -19.52
C ILE A 384 -18.94 -5.80 -18.32
N THR A 385 -18.74 -5.30 -17.09
CA THR A 385 -18.92 -6.10 -15.87
C THR A 385 -20.38 -6.50 -15.67
N ARG A 386 -21.32 -5.60 -15.95
CA ARG A 386 -22.77 -5.87 -15.92
C ARG A 386 -23.17 -6.94 -16.91
N ARG A 387 -22.66 -6.90 -18.14
CA ARG A 387 -22.89 -7.93 -19.17
C ARG A 387 -22.32 -9.29 -18.73
N ALA A 388 -21.11 -9.28 -18.15
CA ALA A 388 -20.52 -10.47 -17.53
C ALA A 388 -21.44 -11.06 -16.44
N ALA A 389 -22.02 -10.22 -15.58
CA ALA A 389 -22.96 -10.65 -14.53
C ALA A 389 -24.24 -11.29 -15.07
N ARG A 390 -24.64 -10.95 -16.29
CA ARG A 390 -25.77 -11.57 -17.00
C ARG A 390 -25.42 -12.85 -17.74
N GLY A 391 -24.16 -13.27 -17.71
CA GLY A 391 -23.67 -14.45 -18.43
C GLY A 391 -23.42 -14.22 -19.92
N GLU A 392 -23.42 -12.97 -20.37
CA GLU A 392 -23.11 -12.62 -21.76
C GLU A 392 -21.64 -12.88 -22.08
N ASP A 393 -21.33 -13.13 -23.34
CA ASP A 393 -19.95 -13.25 -23.79
C ASP A 393 -19.28 -11.86 -23.84
N VAL A 394 -18.18 -11.71 -23.09
CA VAL A 394 -17.38 -10.49 -22.98
C VAL A 394 -15.90 -10.86 -22.91
N PRO A 395 -15.00 -10.00 -23.39
CA PRO A 395 -13.56 -10.19 -23.23
C PRO A 395 -13.18 -10.37 -21.76
N THR A 396 -12.29 -11.33 -21.46
CA THR A 396 -11.77 -11.52 -20.11
C THR A 396 -10.86 -10.38 -19.69
N VAL A 397 -10.06 -9.85 -20.61
CA VAL A 397 -9.14 -8.71 -20.42
C VAL A 397 -9.44 -7.66 -21.48
N SER A 398 -9.60 -6.43 -21.07
CA SER A 398 -9.81 -5.28 -21.95
C SER A 398 -8.84 -4.15 -21.61
N TRP A 399 -8.27 -3.53 -22.64
CA TRP A 399 -7.48 -2.31 -22.49
C TRP A 399 -8.39 -1.09 -22.62
N ILE A 400 -8.40 -0.26 -21.60
CA ILE A 400 -9.33 0.89 -21.54
C ILE A 400 -8.59 2.18 -21.87
N GLY A 401 -9.13 2.94 -22.82
CA GLY A 401 -8.61 4.24 -23.20
C GLY A 401 -7.36 4.20 -24.09
N VAL A 402 -7.06 3.08 -24.73
CA VAL A 402 -6.02 3.01 -25.75
C VAL A 402 -6.47 3.81 -26.98
N ARG A 403 -5.58 4.58 -27.58
CA ARG A 403 -5.80 5.27 -28.86
C ARG A 403 -5.56 4.30 -30.00
N GLU A 404 -6.47 4.27 -30.97
CA GLU A 404 -6.29 3.57 -32.24
C GLU A 404 -5.24 4.28 -33.12
#